data_5150b5f4e9845399c47f5f5cc5f3c0b4
#
_entry.id   5150b5f4e9845399c47f5f5cc5f3c0b4
#
_cell.length_a   1.000
_cell.length_b   1.000
_cell.length_c   1.000
_cell.angle_alpha   90.00
_cell.angle_beta   90.00
_cell.angle_gamma   90.00
#
_symmetry.space_group_name_H-M   'P 1'
#
loop_
_entity.id
_entity.type
_entity.pdbx_description
1 polymer ?
#
loop_
_entity_poly.entity_id
_entity_poly.type
_entity_poly.pdbx_seq_one_letter_code
_entity_poly.pdbx_strand_id
1 'polypeptide(L)'
;MSIVAGILSNSIALKGFGMDSFIESISGAVMIWRFKKLDKITKEEEEKVERIAQRFVAISFFILSAYILYESIAKLYFKEISKPSILGLAIIIMSIIAMPILFYFKYKTGVSLGSKSLIADSKETLACLFLSIAVLLGITLNFFFGFWQADPIVGIVIAVYLIIEGIYTLKE
;
A
#
# COMPACT_ATOMS: atom_id res chain seq x y z
N MET A 1 15.60 3.32 -4.05
CA MET A 1 16.58 2.28 -3.64
C MET A 1 15.96 0.89 -3.73
N SER A 2 14.76 0.63 -3.20
CA SER A 2 14.11 -0.72 -3.20
C SER A 2 13.77 -1.26 -4.59
N ILE A 3 13.36 -0.43 -5.55
CA ILE A 3 13.09 -0.86 -6.94
C ILE A 3 14.36 -1.39 -7.61
N VAL A 4 15.47 -0.65 -7.46
CA VAL A 4 16.77 -1.05 -8.05
C VAL A 4 17.27 -2.35 -7.42
N ALA A 5 17.14 -2.48 -6.09
CA ALA A 5 17.48 -3.72 -5.38
C ALA A 5 16.57 -4.89 -5.79
N GLY A 6 15.28 -4.65 -6.04
CA GLY A 6 14.32 -5.64 -6.53
C GLY A 6 14.64 -6.17 -7.92
N ILE A 7 15.05 -5.29 -8.82
CA ILE A 7 15.46 -5.66 -10.19
C ILE A 7 16.75 -6.49 -10.15
N LEU A 8 17.73 -6.09 -9.33
CA LEU A 8 19.02 -6.76 -9.22
C LEU A 8 18.95 -8.12 -8.53
N SER A 9 18.04 -8.31 -7.56
CA SER A 9 17.90 -9.56 -6.81
C SER A 9 16.92 -10.55 -7.41
N ASN A 10 16.20 -10.18 -8.48
CA ASN A 10 15.10 -10.96 -9.10
C ASN A 10 14.05 -11.45 -8.09
N SER A 11 13.93 -10.75 -6.95
CA SER A 11 12.96 -11.05 -5.90
C SER A 11 11.64 -10.36 -6.18
N ILE A 12 10.57 -11.14 -6.39
CA ILE A 12 9.21 -10.62 -6.63
C ILE A 12 8.73 -9.79 -5.44
N ALA A 13 9.02 -10.24 -4.21
CA ALA A 13 8.68 -9.50 -3.00
C ALA A 13 9.34 -8.11 -2.94
N LEU A 14 10.62 -8.00 -3.37
CA LEU A 14 11.33 -6.73 -3.40
C LEU A 14 10.81 -5.79 -4.50
N LYS A 15 10.38 -6.35 -5.65
CA LYS A 15 9.74 -5.59 -6.73
C LYS A 15 8.38 -5.04 -6.28
N GLY A 16 7.56 -5.88 -5.64
CA GLY A 16 6.26 -5.48 -5.08
C GLY A 16 6.39 -4.38 -4.04
N PHE A 17 7.31 -4.55 -3.12
CA PHE A 17 7.61 -3.55 -2.11
C PHE A 17 8.13 -2.23 -2.72
N GLY A 18 8.90 -2.31 -3.81
CA GLY A 18 9.35 -1.14 -4.56
C GLY A 18 8.20 -0.37 -5.21
N MET A 19 7.23 -1.08 -5.79
CA MET A 19 6.02 -0.49 -6.36
C MET A 19 5.16 0.17 -5.30
N ASP A 20 4.94 -0.49 -4.16
CA ASP A 20 4.22 0.02 -3.01
C ASP A 20 4.86 1.32 -2.47
N SER A 21 6.17 1.32 -2.19
CA SER A 21 6.91 2.52 -1.77
C SER A 21 6.84 3.65 -2.80
N PHE A 22 6.77 3.34 -4.09
CA PHE A 22 6.64 4.33 -5.15
C PHE A 22 5.25 4.98 -5.13
N ILE A 23 4.19 4.17 -5.04
CA ILE A 23 2.81 4.64 -4.95
C ILE A 23 2.62 5.50 -3.69
N GLU A 24 3.12 5.05 -2.54
CA GLU A 24 3.04 5.79 -1.28
C GLU A 24 3.81 7.12 -1.34
N SER A 25 4.96 7.16 -2.02
CA SER A 25 5.73 8.39 -2.23
C SER A 25 4.97 9.39 -3.09
N ILE A 26 4.30 8.94 -4.15
CA ILE A 26 3.48 9.81 -5.01
C ILE A 26 2.25 10.31 -4.24
N SER A 27 1.56 9.43 -3.51
CA SER A 27 0.42 9.81 -2.67
C SER A 27 0.83 10.88 -1.65
N GLY A 28 1.94 10.69 -0.95
CA GLY A 28 2.52 11.67 -0.04
C GLY A 28 2.83 13.01 -0.72
N ALA A 29 3.37 12.99 -1.94
CA ALA A 29 3.64 14.21 -2.71
C ALA A 29 2.36 14.97 -3.09
N VAL A 30 1.29 14.25 -3.45
CA VAL A 30 -0.03 14.84 -3.72
C VAL A 30 -0.61 15.48 -2.46
N MET A 31 -0.45 14.84 -1.28
CA MET A 31 -0.87 15.43 -0.01
C MET A 31 -0.09 16.70 0.32
N ILE A 32 1.23 16.72 0.14
CA ILE A 32 2.05 17.93 0.35
C ILE A 32 1.62 19.04 -0.61
N TRP A 33 1.37 18.71 -1.89
CA TRP A 33 0.87 19.67 -2.87
C TRP A 33 -0.48 20.26 -2.47
N ARG A 34 -1.41 19.42 -2.00
CA ARG A 34 -2.70 19.83 -1.47
C ARG A 34 -2.55 20.81 -0.32
N PHE A 35 -1.78 20.47 0.71
CA PHE A 35 -1.59 21.34 1.89
C PHE A 35 -0.93 22.68 1.56
N LYS A 36 0.01 22.72 0.62
CA LYS A 36 0.63 23.99 0.17
C LYS A 36 -0.36 24.92 -0.55
N LYS A 37 -1.42 24.38 -1.13
CA LYS A 37 -2.46 25.19 -1.78
C LYS A 37 -3.48 25.78 -0.79
N LEU A 38 -3.76 25.12 0.32
CA LEU A 38 -4.82 25.52 1.28
C LEU A 38 -4.67 26.95 1.82
N ASP A 39 -3.45 27.43 2.02
CA ASP A 39 -3.19 28.77 2.57
C ASP A 39 -3.57 29.93 1.60
N LYS A 40 -3.96 29.65 0.36
CA LYS A 40 -4.10 30.67 -0.70
C LYS A 40 -5.41 30.59 -1.49
N ILE A 41 -6.35 29.72 -1.10
CA ILE A 41 -7.53 29.41 -1.92
C ILE A 41 -8.84 29.61 -1.18
N THR A 42 -9.93 29.83 -1.94
CA THR A 42 -11.29 29.90 -1.41
C THR A 42 -11.81 28.52 -1.01
N LYS A 43 -12.88 28.46 -0.18
CA LYS A 43 -13.50 27.20 0.22
C LYS A 43 -13.96 26.33 -0.98
N GLU A 44 -14.45 26.95 -2.04
CA GLU A 44 -14.86 26.21 -3.25
C GLU A 44 -13.66 25.59 -3.99
N GLU A 45 -12.54 26.29 -4.01
CA GLU A 45 -11.29 25.77 -4.57
C GLU A 45 -10.68 24.68 -3.70
N GLU A 46 -10.82 24.78 -2.37
CA GLU A 46 -10.41 23.75 -1.42
C GLU A 46 -11.13 22.42 -1.70
N GLU A 47 -12.47 22.45 -1.87
CA GLU A 47 -13.24 21.26 -2.21
C GLU A 47 -12.81 20.63 -3.55
N LYS A 48 -12.46 21.44 -4.55
CA LYS A 48 -11.97 20.94 -5.83
C LYS A 48 -10.61 20.23 -5.68
N VAL A 49 -9.70 20.83 -4.92
CA VAL A 49 -8.37 20.26 -4.65
C VAL A 49 -8.50 18.97 -3.85
N GLU A 50 -9.40 18.92 -2.86
CA GLU A 50 -9.70 17.72 -2.09
C GLU A 50 -10.21 16.58 -2.97
N ARG A 51 -11.19 16.85 -3.86
CA ARG A 51 -11.70 15.85 -4.81
C ARG A 51 -10.64 15.35 -5.78
N ILE A 52 -9.71 16.19 -6.21
CA ILE A 52 -8.59 15.76 -7.05
C ILE A 52 -7.69 14.80 -6.26
N ALA A 53 -7.34 15.15 -5.03
CA ALA A 53 -6.54 14.31 -4.16
C ALA A 53 -7.22 12.97 -3.86
N GLN A 54 -8.54 12.97 -3.53
CA GLN A 54 -9.33 11.75 -3.33
C GLN A 54 -9.32 10.84 -4.57
N ARG A 55 -9.54 11.40 -5.78
CA ARG A 55 -9.49 10.62 -7.02
C ARG A 55 -8.12 10.00 -7.24
N PHE A 56 -7.07 10.74 -6.91
CA PHE A 56 -5.72 10.22 -7.04
C PHE A 56 -5.48 9.02 -6.10
N VAL A 57 -5.87 9.14 -4.83
CA VAL A 57 -5.78 8.04 -3.85
C VAL A 57 -6.64 6.85 -4.27
N ALA A 58 -7.86 7.07 -4.78
CA ALA A 58 -8.69 5.99 -5.28
C ALA A 58 -8.08 5.25 -6.47
N ILE A 59 -7.43 5.98 -7.39
CA ILE A 59 -6.72 5.38 -8.52
C ILE A 59 -5.52 4.55 -8.02
N SER A 60 -4.77 5.03 -7.01
CA SER A 60 -3.67 4.25 -6.42
C SER A 60 -4.16 2.95 -5.79
N PHE A 61 -5.34 2.94 -5.13
CA PHE A 61 -5.97 1.71 -4.64
C PHE A 61 -6.25 0.70 -5.76
N PHE A 62 -6.79 1.14 -6.90
CA PHE A 62 -7.05 0.24 -8.03
C PHE A 62 -5.76 -0.30 -8.66
N ILE A 63 -4.74 0.54 -8.81
CA ILE A 63 -3.44 0.11 -9.35
C ILE A 63 -2.80 -0.92 -8.41
N LEU A 64 -2.78 -0.63 -7.11
CA LEU A 64 -2.18 -1.51 -6.10
C LEU A 64 -2.96 -2.83 -6.00
N SER A 65 -4.29 -2.78 -5.99
CA SER A 65 -5.13 -3.99 -5.95
C SER A 65 -4.93 -4.88 -7.17
N ALA A 66 -4.88 -4.29 -8.38
CA ALA A 66 -4.63 -5.03 -9.61
C ALA A 66 -3.25 -5.71 -9.59
N TYR A 67 -2.23 -5.01 -9.10
CA TYR A 67 -0.89 -5.55 -8.94
C TYR A 67 -0.86 -6.72 -7.95
N ILE A 68 -1.46 -6.55 -6.75
CA ILE A 68 -1.51 -7.60 -5.72
C ILE A 68 -2.29 -8.82 -6.21
N LEU A 69 -3.43 -8.62 -6.90
CA LEU A 69 -4.20 -9.72 -7.50
C LEU A 69 -3.38 -10.49 -8.53
N TYR A 70 -2.74 -9.77 -9.44
CA TYR A 70 -1.89 -10.38 -10.47
C TYR A 70 -0.78 -11.23 -9.83
N GLU A 71 -0.07 -10.69 -8.86
CA GLU A 71 1.02 -11.38 -8.16
C GLU A 71 0.51 -12.60 -7.38
N SER A 72 -0.61 -12.44 -6.65
CA SER A 72 -1.21 -13.53 -5.86
C SER A 72 -1.67 -14.69 -6.77
N ILE A 73 -2.33 -14.38 -7.88
CA ILE A 73 -2.79 -15.39 -8.85
C ILE A 73 -1.59 -16.06 -9.52
N ALA A 74 -0.57 -15.29 -9.92
CA ALA A 74 0.65 -15.83 -10.51
C ALA A 74 1.36 -16.80 -9.56
N LYS A 75 1.52 -16.44 -8.29
CA LYS A 75 2.09 -17.32 -7.25
C LYS A 75 1.30 -18.61 -7.09
N LEU A 76 -0.04 -18.54 -7.07
CA LEU A 76 -0.90 -19.73 -6.98
C LEU A 76 -0.77 -20.62 -8.23
N TYR A 77 -0.73 -20.03 -9.41
CA TYR A 77 -0.67 -20.76 -10.68
C TYR A 77 0.67 -21.44 -10.91
N PHE A 78 1.77 -20.69 -10.71
CA PHE A 78 3.13 -21.19 -10.94
C PHE A 78 3.72 -21.92 -9.73
N LYS A 79 3.00 -21.98 -8.59
CA LYS A 79 3.47 -22.54 -7.31
C LYS A 79 4.80 -21.92 -6.90
N GLU A 80 4.94 -20.62 -7.10
CA GLU A 80 6.15 -19.90 -6.74
C GLU A 80 6.25 -19.75 -5.21
N ILE A 81 7.21 -20.44 -4.63
CA ILE A 81 7.54 -20.30 -3.23
C ILE A 81 8.44 -19.08 -3.08
N SER A 82 7.97 -18.08 -2.34
CA SER A 82 8.78 -16.90 -2.02
C SER A 82 10.04 -17.31 -1.30
N LYS A 83 11.21 -17.15 -1.95
CA LYS A 83 12.50 -17.38 -1.29
C LYS A 83 12.87 -16.11 -0.53
N PRO A 84 12.94 -16.15 0.81
CA PRO A 84 13.29 -14.98 1.58
C PRO A 84 14.75 -14.60 1.27
N SER A 85 14.97 -13.37 0.82
CA SER A 85 16.29 -12.77 0.85
C SER A 85 16.46 -12.01 2.19
N ILE A 86 17.65 -11.96 2.74
CA ILE A 86 17.93 -11.21 3.98
C ILE A 86 17.51 -9.75 3.85
N LEU A 87 17.76 -9.14 2.69
CA LEU A 87 17.31 -7.78 2.38
C LEU A 87 15.78 -7.67 2.36
N GLY A 88 15.08 -8.62 1.73
CA GLY A 88 13.61 -8.65 1.72
C GLY A 88 13.03 -8.75 3.12
N LEU A 89 13.59 -9.61 3.97
CA LEU A 89 13.15 -9.76 5.35
C LEU A 89 13.39 -8.48 6.18
N ALA A 90 14.55 -7.84 6.03
CA ALA A 90 14.86 -6.58 6.70
C ALA A 90 13.87 -5.46 6.29
N ILE A 91 13.52 -5.38 5.00
CA ILE A 91 12.54 -4.42 4.48
C ILE A 91 11.15 -4.69 5.06
N ILE A 92 10.69 -5.94 5.09
CA ILE A 92 9.39 -6.32 5.67
C ILE A 92 9.32 -5.94 7.16
N ILE A 93 10.37 -6.22 7.92
CA ILE A 93 10.43 -5.86 9.35
C ILE A 93 10.38 -4.34 9.53
N MET A 94 11.14 -3.59 8.73
CA MET A 94 11.10 -2.12 8.75
C MET A 94 9.72 -1.59 8.42
N SER A 95 9.01 -2.17 7.43
CA SER A 95 7.63 -1.81 7.10
C SER A 95 6.68 -2.06 8.27
N ILE A 96 6.73 -3.22 8.90
CA ILE A 96 5.87 -3.55 10.04
C ILE A 96 6.05 -2.56 11.19
N ILE A 97 7.23 -1.97 11.35
CA ILE A 97 7.49 -0.95 12.37
C ILE A 97 7.07 0.44 11.89
N ALA A 98 7.41 0.82 10.66
CA ALA A 98 7.19 2.17 10.15
C ALA A 98 5.73 2.44 9.77
N MET A 99 5.03 1.45 9.16
CA MET A 99 3.67 1.64 8.65
C MET A 99 2.62 1.96 9.73
N PRO A 100 2.61 1.35 10.93
CA PRO A 100 1.67 1.73 11.99
C PRO A 100 1.87 3.16 12.46
N ILE A 101 3.11 3.61 12.54
CA ILE A 101 3.46 4.98 12.93
C ILE A 101 2.95 5.96 11.88
N LEU A 102 3.23 5.67 10.60
CA LEU A 102 2.79 6.49 9.48
C LEU A 102 1.26 6.54 9.37
N PHE A 103 0.59 5.39 9.49
CA PHE A 103 -0.87 5.29 9.56
C PHE A 103 -1.44 6.17 10.67
N TYR A 104 -0.91 6.07 11.88
CA TYR A 104 -1.40 6.85 13.03
C TYR A 104 -1.32 8.36 12.76
N PHE A 105 -0.18 8.84 12.25
CA PHE A 105 -0.01 10.27 11.97
C PHE A 105 -0.90 10.72 10.81
N LYS A 106 -0.96 9.98 9.70
CA LYS A 106 -1.83 10.28 8.56
C LYS A 106 -3.30 10.33 9.00
N TYR A 107 -3.77 9.30 9.69
CA TYR A 107 -5.15 9.22 10.15
C TYR A 107 -5.53 10.33 11.12
N LYS A 108 -4.72 10.55 12.17
CA LYS A 108 -4.93 11.60 13.17
C LYS A 108 -4.96 12.98 12.52
N THR A 109 -4.03 13.27 11.62
CA THR A 109 -3.98 14.55 10.92
C THR A 109 -5.17 14.68 9.95
N GLY A 110 -5.53 13.61 9.23
CA GLY A 110 -6.71 13.59 8.36
C GLY A 110 -8.00 13.92 9.09
N VAL A 111 -8.21 13.30 10.25
CA VAL A 111 -9.38 13.58 11.10
C VAL A 111 -9.35 15.02 11.63
N SER A 112 -8.21 15.50 12.12
CA SER A 112 -8.11 16.86 12.67
C SER A 112 -8.33 17.97 11.65
N LEU A 113 -8.00 17.72 10.37
CA LEU A 113 -8.15 18.65 9.26
C LEU A 113 -9.45 18.43 8.46
N GLY A 114 -10.25 17.41 8.81
CA GLY A 114 -11.43 17.02 8.01
C GLY A 114 -11.09 16.57 6.58
N SER A 115 -9.86 16.08 6.35
CA SER A 115 -9.36 15.69 5.04
C SER A 115 -9.71 14.24 4.73
N LYS A 116 -10.70 14.04 3.86
CA LYS A 116 -11.11 12.71 3.41
C LYS A 116 -10.00 12.02 2.61
N SER A 117 -9.27 12.77 1.77
CA SER A 117 -8.16 12.25 0.98
C SER A 117 -7.02 11.74 1.86
N LEU A 118 -6.68 12.43 2.96
CA LEU A 118 -5.64 11.98 3.88
C LEU A 118 -6.08 10.79 4.73
N ILE A 119 -7.37 10.72 5.09
CA ILE A 119 -7.94 9.53 5.74
C ILE A 119 -7.89 8.32 4.80
N ALA A 120 -8.25 8.48 3.52
CA ALA A 120 -8.16 7.42 2.53
C ALA A 120 -6.70 6.96 2.32
N ASP A 121 -5.76 7.89 2.17
CA ASP A 121 -4.31 7.61 2.07
C ASP A 121 -3.78 6.86 3.29
N SER A 122 -4.29 7.15 4.49
CA SER A 122 -3.95 6.37 5.68
C SER A 122 -4.42 4.90 5.60
N LYS A 123 -5.59 4.63 5.01
CA LYS A 123 -6.09 3.26 4.81
C LYS A 123 -5.24 2.47 3.82
N GLU A 124 -4.67 3.13 2.80
CA GLU A 124 -3.67 2.53 1.91
C GLU A 124 -2.44 2.07 2.70
N THR A 125 -1.88 2.93 3.54
CA THR A 125 -0.76 2.59 4.44
C THR A 125 -1.10 1.41 5.37
N LEU A 126 -2.34 1.34 5.87
CA LEU A 126 -2.80 0.21 6.68
C LEU A 126 -2.88 -1.10 5.88
N ALA A 127 -3.34 -1.06 4.62
CA ALA A 127 -3.36 -2.24 3.75
C ALA A 127 -1.95 -2.76 3.48
N CYS A 128 -0.98 -1.87 3.25
CA CYS A 128 0.44 -2.21 3.07
C CYS A 128 1.05 -2.84 4.33
N LEU A 129 0.64 -2.39 5.53
CA LEU A 129 1.00 -3.05 6.79
C LEU A 129 0.50 -4.49 6.84
N PHE A 130 -0.79 -4.71 6.55
CA PHE A 130 -1.37 -6.06 6.54
C PHE A 130 -0.71 -6.96 5.50
N LEU A 131 -0.38 -6.41 4.32
CA LEU A 131 0.36 -7.15 3.28
C LEU A 131 1.75 -7.56 3.78
N SER A 132 2.47 -6.66 4.45
CA SER A 132 3.80 -6.96 5.03
C SER A 132 3.72 -8.05 6.09
N ILE A 133 2.70 -8.02 6.96
CA ILE A 133 2.45 -9.06 7.96
C ILE A 133 2.11 -10.40 7.28
N ALA A 134 1.26 -10.38 6.24
CA ALA A 134 0.88 -11.56 5.49
C ALA A 134 2.08 -12.23 4.82
N VAL A 135 2.95 -11.44 4.19
CA VAL A 135 4.19 -11.96 3.56
C VAL A 135 5.10 -12.58 4.61
N LEU A 136 5.29 -11.93 5.77
CA LEU A 136 6.10 -12.47 6.85
C LEU A 136 5.53 -13.79 7.40
N LEU A 137 4.22 -13.83 7.64
CA LEU A 137 3.52 -15.07 8.07
C LEU A 137 3.60 -16.16 7.00
N GLY A 138 3.42 -15.80 5.72
CA GLY A 138 3.52 -16.73 4.60
C GLY A 138 4.90 -17.37 4.51
N ILE A 139 5.98 -16.59 4.65
CA ILE A 139 7.35 -17.10 4.70
C ILE A 139 7.54 -18.04 5.90
N THR A 140 7.06 -17.63 7.08
CA THR A 140 7.20 -18.40 8.32
C THR A 140 6.41 -19.71 8.25
N LEU A 141 5.16 -19.68 7.81
CA LEU A 141 4.32 -20.87 7.67
C LEU A 141 4.86 -21.83 6.59
N ASN A 142 5.41 -21.30 5.51
CA ASN A 142 6.05 -22.13 4.50
C ASN A 142 7.31 -22.81 5.05
N PHE A 143 8.11 -22.10 5.85
CA PHE A 143 9.33 -22.65 6.43
C PHE A 143 9.06 -23.78 7.43
N PHE A 144 8.05 -23.63 8.31
CA PHE A 144 7.74 -24.63 9.35
C PHE A 144 6.77 -25.72 8.91
N PHE A 145 5.81 -25.42 8.05
CA PHE A 145 4.69 -26.30 7.71
C PHE A 145 4.56 -26.61 6.21
N GLY A 146 5.39 -26.00 5.35
CA GLY A 146 5.26 -26.14 3.89
C GLY A 146 4.01 -25.49 3.31
N PHE A 147 3.31 -24.63 4.08
CA PHE A 147 2.06 -23.98 3.67
C PHE A 147 2.33 -22.66 2.95
N TRP A 148 2.73 -22.75 1.69
CA TRP A 148 3.08 -21.61 0.83
C TRP A 148 1.88 -20.79 0.35
N GLN A 149 0.67 -21.36 0.38
CA GLN A 149 -0.56 -20.72 -0.11
C GLN A 149 -1.08 -19.60 0.78
N ALA A 150 -0.63 -19.51 2.03
CA ALA A 150 -1.09 -18.49 2.98
C ALA A 150 -0.87 -17.06 2.47
N ASP A 151 0.32 -16.76 1.95
CA ASP A 151 0.71 -15.46 1.41
C ASP A 151 -0.21 -15.01 0.24
N PRO A 152 -0.38 -15.77 -0.87
CA PRO A 152 -1.25 -15.33 -1.96
C PRO A 152 -2.74 -15.28 -1.56
N ILE A 153 -3.23 -16.13 -0.66
CA ILE A 153 -4.64 -16.06 -0.22
C ILE A 153 -4.90 -14.75 0.52
N VAL A 154 -4.03 -14.37 1.46
CA VAL A 154 -4.16 -13.09 2.17
C VAL A 154 -3.97 -11.91 1.22
N GLY A 155 -3.07 -12.01 0.23
CA GLY A 155 -2.92 -11.01 -0.83
C GLY A 155 -4.24 -10.76 -1.59
N ILE A 156 -4.98 -11.81 -1.97
CA ILE A 156 -6.29 -11.67 -2.63
C ILE A 156 -7.29 -10.95 -1.71
N VAL A 157 -7.35 -11.30 -0.42
CA VAL A 157 -8.25 -10.63 0.54
C VAL A 157 -7.94 -9.15 0.65
N ILE A 158 -6.66 -8.78 0.74
CA ILE A 158 -6.22 -7.38 0.81
C ILE A 158 -6.56 -6.64 -0.49
N ALA A 159 -6.36 -7.26 -1.64
CA ALA A 159 -6.71 -6.66 -2.93
C ALA A 159 -8.20 -6.36 -3.04
N VAL A 160 -9.08 -7.28 -2.59
CA VAL A 160 -10.53 -7.05 -2.53
C VAL A 160 -10.85 -5.90 -1.58
N TYR A 161 -10.22 -5.84 -0.42
CA TYR A 161 -10.36 -4.70 0.51
C TYR A 161 -10.00 -3.37 -0.15
N LEU A 162 -8.87 -3.29 -0.86
CA LEU A 162 -8.43 -2.08 -1.56
C LEU A 162 -9.40 -1.66 -2.67
N ILE A 163 -9.99 -2.61 -3.41
CA ILE A 163 -11.02 -2.30 -4.42
C ILE A 163 -12.24 -1.66 -3.76
N ILE A 164 -12.69 -2.22 -2.65
CA ILE A 164 -13.84 -1.70 -1.91
C ILE A 164 -13.56 -0.29 -1.40
N GLU A 165 -12.42 -0.06 -0.78
CA GLU A 165 -12.00 1.28 -0.29
C GLU A 165 -11.85 2.28 -1.45
N GLY A 166 -11.30 1.86 -2.58
CA GLY A 166 -11.20 2.70 -3.78
C GLY A 166 -12.56 3.15 -4.30
N ILE A 167 -13.55 2.24 -4.30
CA ILE A 167 -14.93 2.58 -4.69
C ILE A 167 -15.57 3.55 -3.68
N TYR A 168 -15.38 3.33 -2.39
CA TYR A 168 -15.89 4.24 -1.35
C TYR A 168 -15.26 5.63 -1.47
N THR A 169 -13.94 5.71 -1.63
CA THR A 169 -13.21 6.98 -1.78
C THR A 169 -13.68 7.78 -3.00
N LEU A 170 -14.10 7.11 -4.09
CA LEU A 170 -14.65 7.81 -5.27
C LEU A 170 -16.07 8.33 -5.07
N LYS A 171 -16.85 7.73 -4.17
CA LYS A 171 -18.26 8.11 -3.94
C LYS A 171 -18.40 9.23 -2.89
N GLU A 172 -17.42 9.45 -2.05
CA GLU A 172 -17.37 10.50 -1.03
C GLU A 172 -16.98 11.87 -1.59
#